data_8382afd5fa59907212f3eaf9d4df5966
#
_entry.id   8382afd5fa59907212f3eaf9d4df5966
#
_cell.length_a   1.000
_cell.length_b   1.000
_cell.length_c   1.000
_cell.angle_alpha   90.00
_cell.angle_beta   90.00
_cell.angle_gamma   90.00
#
_symmetry.space_group_name_H-M   'P 1'
#
loop_
_entity.id
_entity.type
_entity.pdbx_description
1 polymer ?
#
loop_
_entity_poly.entity_id
_entity_poly.type
_entity_poly.pdbx_seq_one_letter_code
_entity_poly.pdbx_strand_id
1 'polypeptide(L)'
;VQEADAMQILKRLLIPLAALFAGNALAQMPQGEYLDGKDSKVAVVLAHGQGLDADSHVVSPLRKAIHSELGYHTLSLQMPTIAGNRSPDTFQQYASTFPDAYTRIQAALDFLKNEKGVQRIYLMGYSMGARMTSAFLANHPGSGVVGYIGVGLLAGGPEPLNTNINLRKIRIPVLDIYAENDRDAQFAENRKAMVSDRFVQVPIAGARHDYRGYDQQVAQAVTTWLTKHEAK
;
A
#
# COMPACT_ATOMS: atom_id res chain seq x y z
N VAL A 1 72.83 -4.10 -26.55
CA VAL A 1 71.99 -4.78 -25.54
C VAL A 1 71.45 -3.71 -24.58
N GLN A 2 70.61 -2.76 -25.01
CA GLN A 2 69.98 -1.75 -24.11
C GLN A 2 68.73 -1.02 -24.70
N GLU A 3 68.13 -1.53 -25.77
CA GLU A 3 66.95 -0.84 -26.37
C GLU A 3 65.67 -1.69 -26.39
N ALA A 4 65.65 -2.87 -25.74
CA ALA A 4 64.48 -3.76 -25.79
C ALA A 4 63.53 -3.63 -24.57
N ASP A 5 63.92 -2.96 -23.50
CA ASP A 5 63.14 -2.92 -22.24
C ASP A 5 62.21 -1.69 -22.07
N ALA A 6 62.35 -0.67 -22.91
CA ALA A 6 61.50 0.54 -22.79
C ALA A 6 60.13 0.41 -23.44
N MET A 7 59.90 -0.59 -24.29
CA MET A 7 58.66 -0.73 -25.07
C MET A 7 57.62 -1.70 -24.45
N GLN A 8 57.96 -2.38 -23.35
CA GLN A 8 57.03 -3.26 -22.65
C GLN A 8 56.30 -2.64 -21.48
N ILE A 9 56.71 -1.48 -21.00
CA ILE A 9 56.11 -0.80 -19.86
C ILE A 9 54.91 0.07 -20.27
N LEU A 10 54.76 0.43 -21.54
CA LEU A 10 53.67 1.31 -22.02
C LEU A 10 52.41 0.57 -22.47
N LYS A 11 52.35 -0.76 -22.36
CA LYS A 11 51.18 -1.58 -22.75
C LYS A 11 50.26 -2.03 -21.59
N ARG A 12 50.49 -1.56 -20.36
CA ARG A 12 49.75 -2.00 -19.20
C ARG A 12 48.82 -0.97 -18.52
N LEU A 13 48.54 0.16 -19.18
CA LEU A 13 47.70 1.22 -18.59
C LEU A 13 46.59 1.72 -19.55
N LEU A 14 46.00 0.78 -20.29
CA LEU A 14 44.67 1.00 -20.88
C LEU A 14 43.68 0.05 -20.17
N ILE A 15 43.37 0.35 -18.91
CA ILE A 15 42.14 -0.13 -18.31
C ILE A 15 41.02 0.59 -19.03
N PRO A 16 40.16 -0.06 -19.80
CA PRO A 16 38.97 0.58 -20.31
C PRO A 16 38.13 0.96 -19.09
N LEU A 17 38.01 2.26 -18.84
CA LEU A 17 37.00 2.82 -17.96
C LEU A 17 35.67 2.56 -18.66
N ALA A 18 35.19 1.29 -18.58
CA ALA A 18 33.83 0.95 -18.83
C ALA A 18 33.03 1.63 -17.71
N ALA A 19 32.64 2.89 -17.98
CA ALA A 19 31.66 3.57 -17.19
C ALA A 19 30.45 2.63 -17.12
N LEU A 20 30.26 2.01 -15.96
CA LEU A 20 29.00 1.40 -15.58
C LEU A 20 27.95 2.52 -15.55
N PHE A 21 27.42 2.88 -16.71
CA PHE A 21 26.09 3.44 -16.79
C PHE A 21 25.14 2.30 -16.39
N ALA A 22 25.03 2.05 -15.08
CA ALA A 22 23.83 1.48 -14.54
C ALA A 22 22.74 2.52 -14.82
N GLY A 23 22.15 2.45 -16.01
CA GLY A 23 20.96 3.19 -16.34
C GLY A 23 19.94 2.77 -15.29
N ASN A 24 19.62 3.67 -14.36
CA ASN A 24 18.46 3.52 -13.52
C ASN A 24 17.28 3.42 -14.50
N ALA A 25 16.81 2.21 -14.77
CA ALA A 25 15.56 2.02 -15.45
C ALA A 25 14.52 2.77 -14.62
N LEU A 26 13.96 3.84 -15.18
CA LEU A 26 12.90 4.61 -14.53
C LEU A 26 11.81 3.64 -14.09
N ALA A 27 11.41 3.68 -12.83
CA ALA A 27 10.36 2.82 -12.33
C ALA A 27 9.04 3.22 -13.00
N GLN A 28 8.55 2.36 -13.89
CA GLN A 28 7.30 2.61 -14.60
C GLN A 28 6.16 2.74 -13.59
N MET A 29 5.26 3.71 -13.82
CA MET A 29 4.06 3.87 -13.01
C MET A 29 3.24 2.57 -13.04
N PRO A 30 2.93 1.96 -11.90
CA PRO A 30 2.09 0.77 -11.85
C PRO A 30 0.69 1.03 -12.40
N GLN A 31 0.04 -0.02 -12.89
CA GLN A 31 -1.34 0.08 -13.34
C GLN A 31 -2.25 0.53 -12.21
N GLY A 32 -3.00 1.62 -12.43
CA GLY A 32 -3.87 2.22 -11.42
C GLY A 32 -4.19 3.68 -11.72
N GLU A 33 -4.78 4.33 -10.72
CA GLU A 33 -5.21 5.73 -10.79
C GLU A 33 -4.33 6.61 -9.90
N TYR A 34 -3.64 7.56 -10.48
CA TYR A 34 -2.69 8.42 -9.80
C TYR A 34 -3.11 9.89 -9.82
N LEU A 35 -2.95 10.57 -8.68
CA LEU A 35 -3.02 12.03 -8.56
C LEU A 35 -1.69 12.54 -8.03
N ASP A 36 -1.10 13.45 -8.80
CA ASP A 36 0.24 14.00 -8.53
C ASP A 36 0.19 15.07 -7.44
N GLY A 37 0.78 14.78 -6.28
CA GLY A 37 0.95 15.72 -5.16
C GLY A 37 2.06 16.74 -5.36
N LYS A 38 2.66 16.81 -6.56
CA LYS A 38 3.74 17.75 -6.94
C LYS A 38 4.94 17.67 -5.99
N ASP A 39 5.18 18.70 -5.20
CA ASP A 39 6.32 18.80 -4.29
C ASP A 39 6.12 18.06 -2.95
N SER A 40 4.95 17.46 -2.74
CA SER A 40 4.66 16.69 -1.52
C SER A 40 5.67 15.57 -1.33
N LYS A 41 6.12 15.38 -0.09
CA LYS A 41 6.98 14.24 0.30
C LYS A 41 6.19 13.08 0.89
N VAL A 42 4.86 13.18 0.86
CA VAL A 42 3.93 12.20 1.42
C VAL A 42 3.07 11.60 0.31
N ALA A 43 2.86 10.29 0.40
CA ALA A 43 1.96 9.58 -0.51
C ALA A 43 1.07 8.57 0.23
N VAL A 44 -0.08 8.27 -0.36
CA VAL A 44 -0.94 7.16 0.04
C VAL A 44 -1.14 6.22 -1.15
N VAL A 45 -0.80 4.95 -0.97
CA VAL A 45 -1.11 3.86 -1.91
C VAL A 45 -2.39 3.18 -1.45
N LEU A 46 -3.36 3.00 -2.35
CA LEU A 46 -4.66 2.43 -2.05
C LEU A 46 -4.90 1.13 -2.82
N ALA A 47 -5.53 0.16 -2.18
CA ALA A 47 -5.88 -1.14 -2.75
C ALA A 47 -7.37 -1.41 -2.61
N HIS A 48 -8.05 -1.66 -3.75
CA HIS A 48 -9.50 -1.88 -3.82
C HIS A 48 -9.94 -3.27 -3.33
N GLY A 49 -11.24 -3.44 -3.12
CA GLY A 49 -11.86 -4.69 -2.70
C GLY A 49 -12.04 -5.72 -3.82
N GLN A 50 -12.54 -6.89 -3.45
CA GLN A 50 -12.81 -8.01 -4.36
C GLN A 50 -13.77 -7.62 -5.49
N GLY A 51 -13.38 -7.91 -6.74
CA GLY A 51 -14.19 -7.66 -7.94
C GLY A 51 -14.42 -6.19 -8.26
N LEU A 52 -13.59 -5.31 -7.74
CA LEU A 52 -13.55 -3.88 -8.00
C LEU A 52 -12.34 -3.52 -8.87
N ASP A 53 -12.14 -2.23 -9.10
CA ASP A 53 -11.00 -1.65 -9.82
C ASP A 53 -10.42 -0.45 -9.07
N ALA A 54 -9.37 0.14 -9.64
CA ALA A 54 -8.62 1.24 -9.04
C ALA A 54 -9.44 2.54 -8.86
N ASP A 55 -10.55 2.73 -9.57
CA ASP A 55 -11.42 3.90 -9.44
C ASP A 55 -12.81 3.57 -8.86
N SER A 56 -12.97 2.39 -8.27
CA SER A 56 -14.22 1.97 -7.64
C SER A 56 -14.48 2.70 -6.32
N HIS A 57 -15.74 2.58 -5.82
CA HIS A 57 -16.16 3.16 -4.55
C HIS A 57 -15.24 2.78 -3.39
N VAL A 58 -15.19 3.58 -2.34
CA VAL A 58 -14.24 3.63 -1.23
C VAL A 58 -12.87 4.14 -1.68
N VAL A 59 -12.17 3.49 -2.61
CA VAL A 59 -10.81 3.93 -2.99
C VAL A 59 -10.83 5.20 -3.84
N SER A 60 -11.78 5.37 -4.75
CA SER A 60 -11.86 6.57 -5.61
C SER A 60 -12.19 7.86 -4.83
N PRO A 61 -13.29 7.93 -4.04
CA PRO A 61 -13.57 9.13 -3.26
C PRO A 61 -12.49 9.41 -2.23
N LEU A 62 -11.92 8.39 -1.60
CA LEU A 62 -10.86 8.55 -0.60
C LEU A 62 -9.56 9.06 -1.22
N ARG A 63 -9.14 8.51 -2.37
CA ARG A 63 -8.00 8.98 -3.16
C ARG A 63 -8.11 10.47 -3.47
N LYS A 64 -9.29 10.89 -3.97
CA LYS A 64 -9.59 12.27 -4.34
C LYS A 64 -9.60 13.20 -3.12
N ALA A 65 -10.21 12.78 -2.01
CA ALA A 65 -10.27 13.55 -0.77
C ALA A 65 -8.87 13.76 -0.17
N ILE A 66 -8.06 12.72 -0.04
CA ILE A 66 -6.68 12.83 0.48
C ILE A 66 -5.87 13.81 -0.38
N HIS A 67 -5.97 13.69 -1.71
CA HIS A 67 -5.26 14.59 -2.61
C HIS A 67 -5.73 16.04 -2.48
N SER A 68 -7.05 16.28 -2.50
CA SER A 68 -7.61 17.65 -2.46
C SER A 68 -7.43 18.35 -1.11
N GLU A 69 -7.52 17.62 -0.01
CA GLU A 69 -7.46 18.19 1.34
C GLU A 69 -6.02 18.31 1.87
N LEU A 70 -5.16 17.36 1.54
CA LEU A 70 -3.79 17.28 2.10
C LEU A 70 -2.69 17.56 1.07
N GLY A 71 -3.02 17.60 -0.22
CA GLY A 71 -2.04 17.80 -1.29
C GLY A 71 -1.09 16.60 -1.50
N TYR A 72 -1.39 15.43 -0.95
CA TYR A 72 -0.51 14.27 -1.04
C TYR A 72 -0.59 13.61 -2.42
N HIS A 73 0.48 12.90 -2.79
CA HIS A 73 0.40 11.93 -3.87
C HIS A 73 -0.56 10.80 -3.47
N THR A 74 -1.42 10.40 -4.38
CA THR A 74 -2.29 9.25 -4.14
C THR A 74 -2.27 8.32 -5.34
N LEU A 75 -2.08 7.03 -5.10
CA LEU A 75 -2.03 5.99 -6.13
C LEU A 75 -2.94 4.83 -5.73
N SER A 76 -4.08 4.72 -6.38
CA SER A 76 -4.96 3.55 -6.24
C SER A 76 -4.55 2.50 -7.26
N LEU A 77 -4.11 1.33 -6.76
CA LEU A 77 -3.60 0.24 -7.59
C LEU A 77 -4.72 -0.58 -8.19
N GLN A 78 -4.53 -1.00 -9.44
CA GLN A 78 -5.29 -2.11 -9.98
C GLN A 78 -4.80 -3.41 -9.35
N MET A 79 -5.50 -3.87 -8.31
CA MET A 79 -5.17 -5.12 -7.62
C MET A 79 -5.57 -6.34 -8.46
N PRO A 80 -4.94 -7.50 -8.27
CA PRO A 80 -5.35 -8.71 -8.97
C PRO A 80 -6.77 -9.11 -8.58
N THR A 81 -7.55 -9.54 -9.58
CA THR A 81 -8.92 -9.99 -9.42
C THR A 81 -9.10 -11.39 -9.98
N ILE A 82 -10.05 -12.13 -9.43
CA ILE A 82 -10.46 -13.44 -9.93
C ILE A 82 -11.83 -13.26 -10.56
N ALA A 83 -11.99 -13.73 -11.80
CA ALA A 83 -13.28 -13.75 -12.49
C ALA A 83 -14.24 -14.71 -11.76
N GLY A 84 -15.54 -14.34 -11.70
CA GLY A 84 -16.59 -15.17 -11.13
C GLY A 84 -17.34 -14.54 -9.98
N ASN A 85 -18.28 -15.29 -9.41
CA ASN A 85 -19.14 -14.83 -8.33
C ASN A 85 -18.36 -14.66 -7.01
N ARG A 86 -18.84 -13.77 -6.14
CA ARG A 86 -18.33 -13.56 -4.78
C ARG A 86 -18.76 -14.70 -3.85
N SER A 87 -18.39 -15.95 -4.19
CA SER A 87 -18.67 -17.13 -3.37
C SER A 87 -17.58 -17.34 -2.31
N PRO A 88 -17.85 -18.15 -1.26
CA PRO A 88 -16.82 -18.56 -0.31
C PRO A 88 -15.61 -19.24 -0.96
N ASP A 89 -15.83 -20.02 -2.05
CA ASP A 89 -14.76 -20.69 -2.78
C ASP A 89 -13.89 -19.68 -3.54
N THR A 90 -14.50 -18.68 -4.17
CA THR A 90 -13.78 -17.59 -4.84
C THR A 90 -12.94 -16.79 -3.83
N PHE A 91 -13.44 -16.61 -2.60
CA PHE A 91 -12.70 -15.95 -1.54
C PHE A 91 -11.39 -16.67 -1.20
N GLN A 92 -11.41 -17.99 -1.04
CA GLN A 92 -10.19 -18.76 -0.74
C GLN A 92 -9.19 -18.76 -1.91
N GLN A 93 -9.67 -18.76 -3.14
CA GLN A 93 -8.85 -18.72 -4.35
C GLN A 93 -8.00 -17.43 -4.42
N TYR A 94 -8.47 -16.34 -3.80
CA TYR A 94 -7.69 -15.09 -3.77
C TYR A 94 -6.32 -15.23 -3.13
N ALA A 95 -6.10 -16.22 -2.26
CA ALA A 95 -4.78 -16.46 -1.67
C ALA A 95 -3.69 -16.66 -2.74
N SER A 96 -4.01 -17.26 -3.88
CA SER A 96 -3.07 -17.47 -5.00
C SER A 96 -2.65 -16.17 -5.69
N THR A 97 -3.40 -15.09 -5.53
CA THR A 97 -3.12 -13.78 -6.15
C THR A 97 -2.24 -12.87 -5.30
N PHE A 98 -1.96 -13.25 -4.05
CA PHE A 98 -1.20 -12.41 -3.12
C PHE A 98 0.24 -12.13 -3.58
N PRO A 99 0.99 -13.07 -4.19
CA PRO A 99 2.31 -12.75 -4.75
C PRO A 99 2.26 -11.64 -5.82
N ASP A 100 1.25 -11.66 -6.72
CA ASP A 100 1.05 -10.59 -7.70
C ASP A 100 0.67 -9.25 -7.02
N ALA A 101 -0.22 -9.31 -6.01
CA ALA A 101 -0.56 -8.13 -5.22
C ALA A 101 0.69 -7.52 -4.55
N TYR A 102 1.58 -8.33 -4.00
CA TYR A 102 2.83 -7.86 -3.38
C TYR A 102 3.75 -7.19 -4.40
N THR A 103 3.88 -7.78 -5.59
CA THR A 103 4.65 -7.18 -6.69
C THR A 103 4.10 -5.81 -7.09
N ARG A 104 2.79 -5.67 -7.20
CA ARG A 104 2.14 -4.38 -7.54
C ARG A 104 2.32 -3.34 -6.43
N ILE A 105 2.18 -3.73 -5.17
CA ILE A 105 2.42 -2.84 -4.04
C ILE A 105 3.88 -2.39 -4.03
N GLN A 106 4.84 -3.32 -4.17
CA GLN A 106 6.26 -2.96 -4.18
C GLN A 106 6.59 -2.01 -5.34
N ALA A 107 6.09 -2.27 -6.55
CA ALA A 107 6.28 -1.38 -7.70
C ALA A 107 5.74 0.04 -7.45
N ALA A 108 4.61 0.17 -6.72
CA ALA A 108 4.08 1.48 -6.33
C ALA A 108 4.99 2.21 -5.34
N LEU A 109 5.52 1.48 -4.35
CA LEU A 109 6.46 2.05 -3.39
C LEU A 109 7.72 2.54 -4.08
N ASP A 110 8.27 1.75 -5.01
CA ASP A 110 9.47 2.09 -5.77
C ASP A 110 9.24 3.28 -6.71
N PHE A 111 8.12 3.32 -7.43
CA PHE A 111 7.73 4.45 -8.27
C PHE A 111 7.64 5.75 -7.46
N LEU A 112 6.92 5.73 -6.33
CA LEU A 112 6.74 6.92 -5.50
C LEU A 112 8.07 7.40 -4.89
N LYS A 113 8.93 6.49 -4.45
CA LYS A 113 10.24 6.84 -3.88
C LYS A 113 11.20 7.35 -4.94
N ASN A 114 11.36 6.62 -6.03
CA ASN A 114 12.43 6.85 -6.99
C ASN A 114 12.08 7.91 -8.04
N GLU A 115 10.80 7.94 -8.51
CA GLU A 115 10.38 8.86 -9.56
C GLU A 115 9.73 10.13 -9.02
N LYS A 116 9.07 10.05 -7.83
CA LYS A 116 8.37 11.20 -7.24
C LYS A 116 9.09 11.80 -6.03
N GLY A 117 10.15 11.17 -5.56
CA GLY A 117 10.94 11.65 -4.42
C GLY A 117 10.16 11.69 -3.11
N VAL A 118 9.14 10.82 -2.99
CA VAL A 118 8.33 10.66 -1.79
C VAL A 118 9.17 10.02 -0.69
N GLN A 119 9.05 10.55 0.52
CA GLN A 119 9.79 10.09 1.69
C GLN A 119 8.94 9.28 2.66
N ARG A 120 7.64 9.58 2.72
CA ARG A 120 6.69 8.95 3.65
C ARG A 120 5.52 8.37 2.88
N ILE A 121 5.37 7.05 2.92
CA ILE A 121 4.30 6.35 2.21
C ILE A 121 3.41 5.64 3.22
N TYR A 122 2.12 5.93 3.14
CA TYR A 122 1.06 5.20 3.82
C TYR A 122 0.46 4.17 2.88
N LEU A 123 0.08 3.01 3.41
CA LEU A 123 -0.60 1.96 2.65
C LEU A 123 -2.03 1.81 3.17
N MET A 124 -3.00 1.87 2.26
CA MET A 124 -4.41 1.71 2.56
C MET A 124 -4.97 0.51 1.82
N GLY A 125 -5.82 -0.27 2.48
CA GLY A 125 -6.56 -1.35 1.84
C GLY A 125 -8.03 -1.34 2.23
N TYR A 126 -8.89 -1.66 1.26
CA TYR A 126 -10.31 -1.87 1.46
C TYR A 126 -10.70 -3.33 1.21
N SER A 127 -11.39 -3.98 2.17
CA SER A 127 -11.94 -5.33 2.02
C SER A 127 -10.90 -6.37 1.60
N MET A 128 -10.96 -6.95 0.40
CA MET A 128 -9.93 -7.86 -0.11
C MET A 128 -8.57 -7.15 -0.26
N GLY A 129 -8.55 -5.89 -0.72
CA GLY A 129 -7.34 -5.08 -0.73
C GLY A 129 -6.73 -4.93 0.66
N ALA A 130 -7.55 -4.83 1.71
CA ALA A 130 -7.05 -4.79 3.09
C ALA A 130 -6.41 -6.11 3.54
N ARG A 131 -6.90 -7.25 3.03
CA ARG A 131 -6.24 -8.56 3.26
C ARG A 131 -4.88 -8.61 2.58
N MET A 132 -4.80 -8.18 1.31
CA MET A 132 -3.56 -8.16 0.54
C MET A 132 -2.51 -7.22 1.13
N THR A 133 -2.92 -6.00 1.49
CA THR A 133 -2.01 -4.97 2.05
C THR A 133 -1.54 -5.32 3.46
N SER A 134 -2.42 -5.85 4.32
CA SER A 134 -2.01 -6.31 5.65
C SER A 134 -1.06 -7.51 5.58
N ALA A 135 -1.30 -8.44 4.65
CA ALA A 135 -0.41 -9.58 4.44
C ALA A 135 0.94 -9.15 3.86
N PHE A 136 0.94 -8.17 2.93
CA PHE A 136 2.18 -7.56 2.44
C PHE A 136 3.01 -7.00 3.60
N LEU A 137 2.43 -6.16 4.45
CA LEU A 137 3.13 -5.56 5.59
C LEU A 137 3.61 -6.59 6.61
N ALA A 138 2.83 -7.63 6.85
CA ALA A 138 3.20 -8.72 7.77
C ALA A 138 4.44 -9.50 7.28
N ASN A 139 4.62 -9.61 5.95
CA ASN A 139 5.72 -10.35 5.33
C ASN A 139 6.89 -9.45 4.89
N HIS A 140 6.69 -8.12 4.81
CA HIS A 140 7.69 -7.15 4.39
C HIS A 140 7.85 -6.02 5.41
N PRO A 141 8.31 -6.31 6.64
CA PRO A 141 8.41 -5.31 7.72
C PRO A 141 9.39 -4.17 7.38
N GLY A 142 10.31 -4.39 6.44
CA GLY A 142 11.27 -3.40 5.94
C GLY A 142 10.82 -2.64 4.69
N SER A 143 9.55 -2.70 4.28
CA SER A 143 9.04 -2.05 3.05
C SER A 143 9.19 -0.52 3.03
N GLY A 144 9.36 0.11 4.19
CA GLY A 144 9.44 1.57 4.33
C GLY A 144 8.08 2.26 4.31
N VAL A 145 6.99 1.50 4.45
CA VAL A 145 5.65 2.05 4.73
C VAL A 145 5.63 2.57 6.17
N VAL A 146 5.14 3.79 6.37
CA VAL A 146 5.19 4.47 7.68
C VAL A 146 3.88 4.40 8.47
N GLY A 147 2.78 3.97 7.85
CA GLY A 147 1.49 3.76 8.51
C GLY A 147 0.53 2.97 7.62
N TYR A 148 -0.42 2.30 8.26
CA TYR A 148 -1.39 1.44 7.59
C TYR A 148 -2.83 1.89 7.88
N ILE A 149 -3.66 1.93 6.85
CA ILE A 149 -5.09 2.26 6.93
C ILE A 149 -5.88 1.08 6.41
N GLY A 150 -6.64 0.45 7.28
CA GLY A 150 -7.55 -0.63 6.91
C GLY A 150 -9.00 -0.17 6.95
N VAL A 151 -9.72 -0.32 5.83
CA VAL A 151 -11.15 -0.02 5.74
C VAL A 151 -11.90 -1.32 5.49
N GLY A 152 -12.85 -1.65 6.37
CA GLY A 152 -13.59 -2.90 6.29
C GLY A 152 -12.68 -4.13 6.43
N LEU A 153 -11.83 -4.17 7.44
CA LEU A 153 -10.93 -5.26 7.74
C LEU A 153 -11.70 -6.53 8.11
N LEU A 154 -11.66 -7.54 7.26
CA LEU A 154 -12.32 -8.81 7.49
C LEU A 154 -11.32 -9.87 7.98
N ALA A 155 -11.61 -10.49 9.10
CA ALA A 155 -10.94 -11.72 9.54
C ALA A 155 -11.59 -12.95 8.89
N GLY A 156 -10.97 -14.10 9.10
CA GLY A 156 -11.42 -15.39 8.57
C GLY A 156 -10.55 -15.90 7.43
N GLY A 157 -10.54 -17.23 7.29
CA GLY A 157 -9.60 -17.95 6.43
C GLY A 157 -8.23 -18.13 7.08
N PRO A 158 -7.38 -18.97 6.47
CA PRO A 158 -5.98 -19.12 6.87
C PRO A 158 -5.13 -17.91 6.46
N GLU A 159 -3.87 -17.86 6.87
CA GLU A 159 -2.89 -16.96 6.26
C GLU A 159 -2.76 -17.27 4.76
N PRO A 160 -2.60 -16.23 3.90
CA PRO A 160 -2.45 -14.79 4.20
C PRO A 160 -3.78 -14.03 4.30
N LEU A 161 -4.93 -14.69 4.17
CA LEU A 161 -6.26 -14.07 4.10
C LEU A 161 -6.74 -13.44 5.41
N ASN A 162 -6.22 -13.86 6.56
CA ASN A 162 -6.70 -13.43 7.87
C ASN A 162 -6.06 -12.14 8.34
N THR A 163 -6.77 -11.01 8.24
CA THR A 163 -6.24 -9.70 8.65
C THR A 163 -5.89 -9.64 10.13
N ASN A 164 -6.63 -10.33 11.02
CA ASN A 164 -6.31 -10.31 12.46
C ASN A 164 -4.97 -10.98 12.76
N ILE A 165 -4.59 -12.01 12.01
CA ILE A 165 -3.26 -12.65 12.13
C ILE A 165 -2.19 -11.71 11.57
N ASN A 166 -2.42 -11.11 10.40
CA ASN A 166 -1.48 -10.20 9.76
C ASN A 166 -1.19 -8.99 10.65
N LEU A 167 -2.23 -8.35 11.21
CA LEU A 167 -2.13 -7.16 12.05
C LEU A 167 -1.25 -7.37 13.29
N ARG A 168 -1.22 -8.58 13.87
CA ARG A 168 -0.36 -8.90 15.01
C ARG A 168 1.15 -8.80 14.68
N LYS A 169 1.51 -8.91 13.40
CA LYS A 169 2.89 -8.82 12.90
C LYS A 169 3.28 -7.40 12.51
N ILE A 170 2.31 -6.49 12.32
CA ILE A 170 2.51 -5.10 11.90
C ILE A 170 2.94 -4.25 13.10
N ARG A 171 4.01 -3.45 12.95
CA ARG A 171 4.59 -2.64 14.02
C ARG A 171 4.46 -1.13 13.80
N ILE A 172 4.05 -0.70 12.61
CA ILE A 172 3.77 0.70 12.27
C ILE A 172 2.38 1.12 12.80
N PRO A 173 2.08 2.42 12.90
CA PRO A 173 0.75 2.91 13.25
C PRO A 173 -0.34 2.37 12.32
N VAL A 174 -1.49 2.03 12.88
CA VAL A 174 -2.64 1.46 12.17
C VAL A 174 -3.90 2.26 12.47
N LEU A 175 -4.65 2.59 11.42
CA LEU A 175 -6.03 3.05 11.48
C LEU A 175 -6.95 1.92 10.98
N ASP A 176 -7.86 1.46 11.83
CA ASP A 176 -8.87 0.43 11.55
C ASP A 176 -10.25 1.09 11.47
N ILE A 177 -10.74 1.30 10.25
CA ILE A 177 -12.09 1.85 10.00
C ILE A 177 -13.04 0.69 9.72
N TYR A 178 -14.14 0.62 10.46
CA TYR A 178 -15.12 -0.44 10.28
C TYR A 178 -16.56 0.07 10.21
N ALA A 179 -17.37 -0.61 9.43
CA ALA A 179 -18.79 -0.35 9.28
C ALA A 179 -19.55 -0.94 10.50
N GLU A 180 -20.26 -0.10 11.24
CA GLU A 180 -20.91 -0.50 12.48
C GLU A 180 -22.10 -1.44 12.26
N ASN A 181 -22.84 -1.29 11.15
CA ASN A 181 -24.01 -2.08 10.81
C ASN A 181 -23.69 -3.28 9.88
N ASP A 182 -22.50 -3.83 9.99
CA ASP A 182 -22.10 -5.01 9.22
C ASP A 182 -21.28 -5.96 10.10
N ARG A 183 -20.98 -7.14 9.58
CA ARG A 183 -20.06 -8.13 10.19
C ARG A 183 -18.67 -7.58 10.50
N ASP A 184 -18.29 -6.47 9.87
CA ASP A 184 -17.04 -5.75 10.13
C ASP A 184 -16.91 -5.40 11.61
N ALA A 185 -18.01 -4.98 12.25
CA ALA A 185 -18.05 -4.64 13.67
C ALA A 185 -17.67 -5.84 14.58
N GLN A 186 -18.12 -7.05 14.23
CA GLN A 186 -17.73 -8.26 14.97
C GLN A 186 -16.22 -8.53 14.87
N PHE A 187 -15.63 -8.34 13.69
CA PHE A 187 -14.20 -8.50 13.52
C PHE A 187 -13.39 -7.38 14.19
N ALA A 188 -13.90 -6.15 14.19
CA ALA A 188 -13.31 -5.02 14.91
C ALA A 188 -13.33 -5.26 16.43
N GLU A 189 -14.42 -5.79 16.99
CA GLU A 189 -14.48 -6.16 18.40
C GLU A 189 -13.39 -7.17 18.80
N ASN A 190 -13.12 -8.16 17.94
CA ASN A 190 -12.04 -9.12 18.17
C ASN A 190 -10.62 -8.46 18.15
N ARG A 191 -10.49 -7.25 17.59
CA ARG A 191 -9.27 -6.45 17.58
C ARG A 191 -9.19 -5.38 18.66
N LYS A 192 -10.24 -5.23 19.46
CA LYS A 192 -10.34 -4.20 20.51
C LYS A 192 -9.18 -4.24 21.50
N ALA A 193 -8.68 -5.43 21.81
CA ALA A 193 -7.50 -5.60 22.66
C ALA A 193 -6.19 -5.06 22.05
N MET A 194 -6.15 -4.75 20.75
CA MET A 194 -5.00 -4.14 20.08
C MET A 194 -5.01 -2.61 20.16
N VAL A 195 -6.13 -1.99 20.57
CA VAL A 195 -6.29 -0.54 20.64
C VAL A 195 -5.22 0.08 21.55
N SER A 196 -4.51 1.07 21.04
CA SER A 196 -3.38 1.74 21.68
C SER A 196 -3.09 3.05 20.93
N ASP A 197 -2.10 3.80 21.34
CA ASP A 197 -1.64 4.98 20.60
C ASP A 197 -1.21 4.69 19.16
N ARG A 198 -0.87 3.44 18.84
CA ARG A 198 -0.46 3.00 17.51
C ARG A 198 -1.55 2.25 16.75
N PHE A 199 -2.59 1.79 17.40
CA PHE A 199 -3.70 1.09 16.77
C PHE A 199 -5.02 1.77 17.15
N VAL A 200 -5.56 2.56 16.23
CA VAL A 200 -6.77 3.35 16.42
C VAL A 200 -7.92 2.71 15.66
N GLN A 201 -9.06 2.51 16.33
CA GLN A 201 -10.30 2.05 15.71
C GLN A 201 -11.28 3.21 15.56
N VAL A 202 -11.92 3.31 14.39
CA VAL A 202 -12.97 4.29 14.09
C VAL A 202 -14.19 3.58 13.51
N PRO A 203 -15.30 3.51 14.25
CA PRO A 203 -16.58 3.06 13.72
C PRO A 203 -17.16 4.12 12.78
N ILE A 204 -17.74 3.68 11.67
CA ILE A 204 -18.62 4.51 10.85
C ILE A 204 -20.07 4.13 11.18
N ALA A 205 -20.68 4.98 11.99
CA ALA A 205 -22.03 4.72 12.51
C ALA A 205 -23.04 4.60 11.36
N GLY A 206 -23.86 3.55 11.40
CA GLY A 206 -24.88 3.28 10.39
C GLY A 206 -24.37 2.67 9.07
N ALA A 207 -23.06 2.67 8.82
CA ALA A 207 -22.48 2.16 7.58
C ALA A 207 -22.59 0.63 7.49
N ARG A 208 -22.64 0.15 6.24
CA ARG A 208 -22.41 -1.25 5.86
C ARG A 208 -21.05 -1.39 5.19
N HIS A 209 -20.62 -2.60 4.90
CA HIS A 209 -19.29 -2.92 4.35
C HIS A 209 -18.95 -2.16 3.08
N ASP A 210 -19.91 -1.79 2.25
CA ASP A 210 -19.69 -1.04 1.01
C ASP A 210 -19.54 0.48 1.22
N TYR A 211 -19.79 0.99 2.42
CA TYR A 211 -19.70 2.41 2.83
C TYR A 211 -20.47 3.39 1.95
N ARG A 212 -21.45 2.94 1.18
CA ARG A 212 -22.25 3.82 0.31
C ARG A 212 -22.96 4.90 1.11
N GLY A 213 -22.74 6.15 0.71
CA GLY A 213 -23.29 7.33 1.39
C GLY A 213 -22.49 7.77 2.63
N TYR A 214 -21.36 7.12 2.91
CA TYR A 214 -20.48 7.42 4.05
C TYR A 214 -19.07 7.83 3.61
N ASP A 215 -18.88 8.16 2.32
CA ASP A 215 -17.57 8.54 1.76
C ASP A 215 -16.92 9.69 2.52
N GLN A 216 -17.71 10.69 2.90
CA GLN A 216 -17.21 11.85 3.64
C GLN A 216 -16.73 11.47 5.04
N GLN A 217 -17.45 10.62 5.76
CA GLN A 217 -17.06 10.16 7.10
C GLN A 217 -15.77 9.33 7.05
N VAL A 218 -15.66 8.44 6.05
CA VAL A 218 -14.43 7.65 5.83
C VAL A 218 -13.27 8.58 5.49
N ALA A 219 -13.46 9.54 4.57
CA ALA A 219 -12.43 10.51 4.20
C ALA A 219 -11.99 11.35 5.40
N GLN A 220 -12.92 11.88 6.18
CA GLN A 220 -12.64 12.66 7.38
C GLN A 220 -11.82 11.86 8.42
N ALA A 221 -12.17 10.60 8.65
CA ALA A 221 -11.42 9.74 9.56
C ALA A 221 -9.97 9.55 9.09
N VAL A 222 -9.79 9.33 7.79
CA VAL A 222 -8.46 9.12 7.20
C VAL A 222 -7.63 10.41 7.20
N THR A 223 -8.17 11.52 6.71
CA THR A 223 -7.43 12.79 6.60
C THR A 223 -7.06 13.32 7.98
N THR A 224 -7.96 13.20 8.96
CA THR A 224 -7.65 13.54 10.37
C THR A 224 -6.52 12.71 10.93
N TRP A 225 -6.55 11.39 10.69
CA TRP A 225 -5.50 10.50 11.18
C TRP A 225 -4.16 10.77 10.51
N LEU A 226 -4.13 10.97 9.19
CA LEU A 226 -2.93 11.32 8.43
C LEU A 226 -2.31 12.63 8.93
N THR A 227 -3.11 13.69 9.08
CA THR A 227 -2.64 14.99 9.59
C THR A 227 -2.00 14.86 10.97
N LYS A 228 -2.60 14.09 11.88
CA LYS A 228 -2.05 13.85 13.22
C LYS A 228 -0.70 13.12 13.18
N HIS A 229 -0.47 12.24 12.19
CA HIS A 229 0.76 11.46 12.08
C HIS A 229 1.87 12.19 11.32
N GLU A 230 1.53 13.19 10.51
CA GLU A 230 2.52 14.05 9.85
C GLU A 230 2.96 15.24 10.70
N ALA A 231 2.20 15.61 11.73
CA ALA A 231 2.55 16.69 12.66
C ALA A 231 3.56 16.27 13.76
N LYS A 232 3.97 14.99 13.77
CA LYS A 232 4.93 14.43 14.73
C LYS A 232 6.32 14.27 14.10
#